data_0d3903c4bcd4e8fc7f15515a61220c1d
#
_entry.id   0d3903c4bcd4e8fc7f15515a61220c1d
#
_cell.length_a   1.000
_cell.length_b   1.000
_cell.length_c   1.000
_cell.angle_alpha   90.00
_cell.angle_beta   90.00
_cell.angle_gamma   90.00
#
_symmetry.space_group_name_H-M   'P 1'
#
loop_
_entity.id
_entity.type
_entity.pdbx_description
1 polymer ?
#
loop_
_entity_poly.entity_id
_entity_poly.type
_entity_poly.pdbx_seq_one_letter_code
_entity_poly.pdbx_strand_id
1 'polypeptide(L)'
;NKPNIVFIMTDDQSSIPLRDSDNQNQSRPFGFNGDSKVYTPIIDGLASNGIVFNNAFVSSSICSPSRYSILKGRYAGRSEGTSFINNFPLGNLSRIANNIELEENKTNLPKQLQNVGYKTAFIGKSHIIDHNVLGSYTEGNNGFMAYSKTADPYTSSVSDAMKFNHDKWSNRMKEFGFDVVDAFYAANLRELKNDALNIHNVEYKNKAVLDFIDNAGDDPFFVYYSETIPHGPSPYWTRNGEYYAGLDADVNMTSKGVLTQDYSYLPTRDQIKNEINGISGKDPRHAWLRWFDHAVGAVVDKLREKGKLDNT
;
A
#
# COMPACT_ATOMS: atom_id res chain seq x y z
N ASN A 1 24.86 0.76 -16.36
CA ASN A 1 23.49 1.30 -16.28
C ASN A 1 23.03 1.26 -14.82
N LYS A 2 22.26 2.28 -14.40
CA LYS A 2 21.59 2.27 -13.09
C LYS A 2 20.39 1.33 -13.18
N PRO A 3 20.18 0.39 -12.24
CA PRO A 3 19.01 -0.48 -12.27
C PRO A 3 17.74 0.29 -11.91
N ASN A 4 16.61 -0.13 -12.41
CA ASN A 4 15.33 0.27 -11.87
C ASN A 4 15.13 -0.39 -10.50
N ILE A 5 14.28 0.21 -9.68
CA ILE A 5 13.97 -0.30 -8.34
C ILE A 5 12.46 -0.34 -8.17
N VAL A 6 11.91 -1.53 -7.97
CA VAL A 6 10.51 -1.73 -7.60
C VAL A 6 10.48 -2.23 -6.16
N PHE A 7 10.07 -1.36 -5.24
CA PHE A 7 9.89 -1.71 -3.85
C PHE A 7 8.43 -1.97 -3.57
N ILE A 8 8.09 -3.22 -3.25
CA ILE A 8 6.71 -3.65 -2.96
C ILE A 8 6.58 -3.97 -1.48
N MET A 9 5.61 -3.38 -0.81
CA MET A 9 5.39 -3.56 0.62
C MET A 9 3.91 -3.83 0.92
N THR A 10 3.64 -4.89 1.65
CA THR A 10 2.34 -5.18 2.27
C THR A 10 2.22 -4.50 3.64
N ASP A 11 1.02 -4.45 4.21
CA ASP A 11 0.72 -3.78 5.47
C ASP A 11 0.17 -4.76 6.51
N ASP A 12 0.85 -4.88 7.65
CA ASP A 12 0.53 -5.82 8.73
C ASP A 12 0.58 -7.32 8.33
N GLN A 13 1.35 -7.66 7.31
CA GLN A 13 1.56 -9.05 6.95
C GLN A 13 2.51 -9.73 7.95
N SER A 14 1.98 -10.73 8.68
CA SER A 14 2.76 -11.46 9.68
C SER A 14 3.46 -12.67 9.08
N SER A 15 4.69 -12.93 9.52
CA SER A 15 5.41 -14.20 9.26
C SER A 15 5.05 -15.29 10.26
N ILE A 16 4.28 -14.98 11.30
CA ILE A 16 3.85 -15.90 12.35
C ILE A 16 2.36 -16.19 12.14
N PRO A 17 1.91 -17.44 12.32
CA PRO A 17 0.49 -17.75 12.30
C PRO A 17 -0.27 -16.88 13.30
N LEU A 18 -1.27 -16.12 12.83
CA LEU A 18 -2.15 -15.40 13.71
C LEU A 18 -3.11 -16.39 14.37
N ARG A 19 -3.38 -16.19 15.65
CA ARG A 19 -4.48 -16.86 16.32
C ARG A 19 -5.74 -16.07 16.07
N ASP A 20 -6.75 -16.70 15.50
CA ASP A 20 -8.09 -16.12 15.48
C ASP A 20 -8.77 -16.23 16.85
N SER A 21 -9.93 -15.59 17.01
CA SER A 21 -10.72 -15.62 18.24
C SER A 21 -11.13 -17.03 18.67
N ASP A 22 -11.06 -18.00 17.75
CA ASP A 22 -11.49 -19.38 17.95
C ASP A 22 -10.31 -20.33 18.24
N ASN A 23 -9.14 -19.79 18.59
CA ASN A 23 -7.89 -20.54 18.86
C ASN A 23 -7.36 -21.37 17.68
N GLN A 24 -7.80 -21.12 16.47
CA GLN A 24 -7.24 -21.76 15.29
C GLN A 24 -5.93 -21.06 14.90
N ASN A 25 -4.88 -21.84 14.68
CA ASN A 25 -3.66 -21.32 14.11
C ASN A 25 -3.95 -20.92 12.67
N GLN A 26 -3.91 -19.60 12.41
CA GLN A 26 -3.90 -19.14 11.03
C GLN A 26 -2.54 -19.43 10.42
N SER A 27 -2.56 -19.93 9.19
CA SER A 27 -1.34 -20.20 8.46
C SER A 27 -0.63 -18.90 8.11
N ARG A 28 0.69 -18.99 7.94
CA ARG A 28 1.51 -17.88 7.46
C ARG A 28 0.98 -17.41 6.12
N PRO A 29 0.91 -16.09 5.89
CA PRO A 29 0.31 -15.54 4.69
C PRO A 29 1.26 -15.50 3.46
N PHE A 30 2.22 -16.43 3.32
CA PHE A 30 2.97 -16.56 2.06
C PHE A 30 3.37 -18.01 1.75
N GLY A 31 3.18 -18.36 0.46
CA GLY A 31 3.46 -19.68 -0.05
C GLY A 31 4.95 -20.03 -0.05
N PHE A 32 5.81 -19.13 -0.55
CA PHE A 32 7.26 -19.34 -0.62
C PHE A 32 7.92 -19.56 0.76
N ASN A 33 7.24 -19.25 1.84
CA ASN A 33 7.70 -19.51 3.20
C ASN A 33 7.28 -20.90 3.73
N GLY A 34 6.80 -21.75 2.85
CA GLY A 34 6.45 -23.15 3.13
C GLY A 34 5.05 -23.34 3.71
N ASP A 35 4.16 -22.37 3.65
CA ASP A 35 2.76 -22.56 4.04
C ASP A 35 1.99 -23.25 2.92
N SER A 36 1.71 -24.54 3.12
CA SER A 36 0.98 -25.36 2.15
C SER A 36 -0.45 -24.91 1.86
N LYS A 37 -1.03 -24.04 2.71
CA LYS A 37 -2.41 -23.53 2.55
C LYS A 37 -2.48 -22.29 1.68
N VAL A 38 -1.34 -21.69 1.36
CA VAL A 38 -1.22 -20.48 0.53
C VAL A 38 -0.79 -20.86 -0.89
N TYR A 39 -1.16 -20.04 -1.86
CA TYR A 39 -0.80 -20.24 -3.25
C TYR A 39 -0.37 -18.92 -3.89
N THR A 40 0.94 -18.72 -4.06
CA THR A 40 1.56 -17.52 -4.60
C THR A 40 2.67 -17.87 -5.61
N PRO A 41 2.33 -18.54 -6.73
CA PRO A 41 3.34 -19.11 -7.63
C PRO A 41 4.25 -18.07 -8.27
N ILE A 42 3.80 -16.82 -8.43
CA ILE A 42 4.60 -15.75 -9.02
C ILE A 42 5.63 -15.24 -7.99
N ILE A 43 5.20 -14.97 -6.76
CA ILE A 43 6.10 -14.57 -5.67
C ILE A 43 7.07 -15.72 -5.35
N ASP A 44 6.61 -16.97 -5.35
CA ASP A 44 7.45 -18.15 -5.17
C ASP A 44 8.49 -18.28 -6.29
N GLY A 45 8.11 -17.94 -7.54
CA GLY A 45 9.02 -17.86 -8.67
C GLY A 45 10.08 -16.78 -8.52
N LEU A 46 9.71 -15.59 -8.04
CA LEU A 46 10.68 -14.53 -7.70
C LEU A 46 11.63 -14.96 -6.58
N ALA A 47 11.10 -15.60 -5.54
CA ALA A 47 11.91 -16.13 -4.45
C ALA A 47 12.92 -17.19 -4.91
N SER A 48 12.50 -18.06 -5.84
CA SER A 48 13.35 -19.12 -6.39
C SER A 48 14.49 -18.59 -7.29
N ASN A 49 14.27 -17.43 -7.91
CA ASN A 49 15.26 -16.78 -8.80
C ASN A 49 15.99 -15.61 -8.13
N GLY A 50 15.69 -15.32 -6.86
CA GLY A 50 16.22 -14.20 -6.10
C GLY A 50 16.85 -14.63 -4.78
N ILE A 51 16.77 -13.74 -3.80
CA ILE A 51 17.29 -13.97 -2.45
C ILE A 51 16.13 -13.87 -1.44
N VAL A 52 15.96 -14.90 -0.62
CA VAL A 52 15.01 -14.91 0.49
C VAL A 52 15.74 -14.63 1.80
N PHE A 53 15.36 -13.56 2.49
CA PHE A 53 15.91 -13.19 3.78
C PHE A 53 15.08 -13.79 4.92
N ASN A 54 15.49 -14.93 5.45
CA ASN A 54 14.76 -15.63 6.52
C ASN A 54 14.83 -14.92 7.89
N ASN A 55 15.83 -14.07 8.08
CA ASN A 55 16.08 -13.33 9.32
C ASN A 55 16.01 -11.81 9.10
N ALA A 56 15.05 -11.36 8.30
CA ALA A 56 14.80 -9.94 8.12
C ALA A 56 13.84 -9.42 9.21
N PHE A 57 14.18 -8.29 9.81
CA PHE A 57 13.39 -7.65 10.85
C PHE A 57 13.03 -6.23 10.45
N VAL A 58 11.77 -5.86 10.65
CA VAL A 58 11.34 -4.46 10.53
C VAL A 58 11.81 -3.66 11.76
N SER A 59 12.10 -2.38 11.57
CA SER A 59 12.53 -1.49 12.67
C SER A 59 11.42 -1.20 13.68
N SER A 60 10.17 -1.41 13.30
CA SER A 60 8.98 -1.26 14.14
C SER A 60 7.84 -2.09 13.55
N SER A 61 7.00 -2.66 14.42
CA SER A 61 5.74 -3.30 14.04
C SER A 61 4.59 -2.32 13.77
N ILE A 62 4.82 -1.01 13.92
CA ILE A 62 3.83 0.05 13.68
C ILE A 62 4.12 0.70 12.33
N CYS A 63 3.05 1.02 11.58
CA CYS A 63 3.13 1.51 10.20
C CYS A 63 4.04 2.73 10.03
N SER A 64 3.74 3.86 10.69
CA SER A 64 4.47 5.12 10.48
C SER A 64 5.96 5.02 10.82
N PRO A 65 6.38 4.50 11.97
CA PRO A 65 7.81 4.40 12.28
C PRO A 65 8.56 3.40 11.40
N SER A 66 7.92 2.31 10.95
CA SER A 66 8.53 1.38 10.00
C SER A 66 8.76 2.05 8.64
N ARG A 67 7.75 2.70 8.09
CA ARG A 67 7.81 3.41 6.80
C ARG A 67 8.78 4.58 6.84
N TYR A 68 8.79 5.33 7.94
CA TYR A 68 9.77 6.37 8.18
C TYR A 68 11.20 5.83 8.10
N SER A 69 11.48 4.72 8.79
CA SER A 69 12.83 4.13 8.81
C SER A 69 13.29 3.69 7.41
N ILE A 70 12.39 3.15 6.60
CA ILE A 70 12.67 2.78 5.20
C ILE A 70 13.05 4.02 4.37
N LEU A 71 12.25 5.08 4.44
CA LEU A 71 12.45 6.26 3.61
C LEU A 71 13.56 7.19 4.12
N LYS A 72 13.83 7.19 5.43
CA LYS A 72 14.86 8.05 6.04
C LYS A 72 16.20 7.36 6.23
N GLY A 73 16.27 6.02 6.20
CA GLY A 73 17.48 5.27 6.51
C GLY A 73 17.92 5.40 7.98
N ARG A 74 16.99 5.75 8.89
CA ARG A 74 17.28 5.88 10.33
C ARG A 74 16.07 5.45 11.17
N TYR A 75 16.33 5.08 12.42
CA TYR A 75 15.26 4.72 13.35
C TYR A 75 14.32 5.89 13.64
N ALA A 76 13.04 5.60 13.77
CA ALA A 76 11.99 6.59 13.99
C ALA A 76 12.13 7.40 15.30
N GLY A 77 12.74 6.82 16.34
CA GLY A 77 13.07 7.54 17.56
C GLY A 77 14.09 8.69 17.38
N ARG A 78 14.68 8.79 16.19
CA ARG A 78 15.58 9.89 15.81
C ARG A 78 14.89 10.89 14.87
N SER A 79 13.56 10.90 14.83
CA SER A 79 12.79 11.89 14.07
C SER A 79 13.09 13.30 14.56
N GLU A 80 13.26 14.21 13.61
CA GLU A 80 13.44 15.65 13.85
C GLU A 80 12.16 16.42 13.46
N GLY A 81 11.04 15.71 13.25
CA GLY A 81 9.75 16.33 12.99
C GLY A 81 9.31 17.21 14.16
N THR A 82 8.87 18.43 13.84
CA THR A 82 8.52 19.44 14.85
C THR A 82 7.49 18.92 15.87
N SER A 83 6.46 18.24 15.38
CA SER A 83 5.43 17.66 16.26
C SER A 83 6.02 16.61 17.22
N PHE A 84 6.91 15.73 16.70
CA PHE A 84 7.54 14.71 17.52
C PHE A 84 8.46 15.32 18.59
N ILE A 85 9.32 16.28 18.22
CA ILE A 85 10.25 16.94 19.15
C ILE A 85 9.52 17.74 20.24
N ASN A 86 8.44 18.44 19.86
CA ASN A 86 7.66 19.20 20.83
C ASN A 86 6.97 18.30 21.88
N ASN A 87 6.51 17.11 21.46
CA ASN A 87 5.90 16.15 22.39
C ASN A 87 6.93 15.35 23.19
N PHE A 88 8.12 15.14 22.63
CA PHE A 88 9.20 14.35 23.24
C PHE A 88 10.54 15.09 23.14
N PRO A 89 10.73 16.15 23.95
CA PRO A 89 11.98 16.91 23.97
C PRO A 89 13.19 16.01 24.27
N LEU A 90 14.35 16.40 23.77
CA LEU A 90 15.59 15.66 23.93
C LEU A 90 15.87 15.43 25.44
N GLY A 91 16.23 14.21 25.79
CA GLY A 91 16.46 13.78 27.17
C GLY A 91 15.23 13.18 27.86
N ASN A 92 14.05 13.26 27.28
CA ASN A 92 12.85 12.64 27.81
C ASN A 92 12.58 11.27 27.16
N LEU A 93 11.82 10.42 27.85
CA LEU A 93 11.31 9.17 27.26
C LEU A 93 10.35 9.50 26.12
N SER A 94 10.56 8.89 24.96
CA SER A 94 9.69 9.04 23.79
C SER A 94 8.81 7.82 23.58
N ARG A 95 7.62 8.04 23.09
CA ARG A 95 6.73 6.98 22.60
C ARG A 95 6.71 7.00 21.08
N ILE A 96 7.21 5.93 20.49
CA ILE A 96 7.21 5.74 19.04
C ILE A 96 5.92 5.04 18.65
N ALA A 97 5.11 5.71 17.83
CA ALA A 97 3.79 5.24 17.34
C ALA A 97 3.50 5.87 15.98
N ASN A 98 2.21 5.94 15.58
CA ASN A 98 1.78 6.69 14.40
C ASN A 98 1.80 8.22 14.68
N ASN A 99 2.89 8.71 15.22
CA ASN A 99 3.21 10.11 15.52
C ASN A 99 4.53 10.53 14.88
N ILE A 100 5.05 9.71 13.98
CA ILE A 100 6.29 9.93 13.24
C ILE A 100 5.95 10.33 11.82
N GLU A 101 6.54 11.45 11.38
CA GLU A 101 6.31 12.03 10.05
C GLU A 101 7.64 12.29 9.34
N LEU A 102 7.63 12.30 8.02
CA LEU A 102 8.74 12.77 7.21
C LEU A 102 8.95 14.28 7.42
N GLU A 103 10.19 14.69 7.52
CA GLU A 103 10.58 16.09 7.63
C GLU A 103 10.70 16.72 6.23
N GLU A 104 10.01 17.84 6.00
CA GLU A 104 9.89 18.50 4.69
C GLU A 104 11.23 18.87 4.07
N ASN A 105 12.08 19.54 4.84
CA ASN A 105 13.34 20.12 4.38
C ASN A 105 14.55 19.22 4.63
N LYS A 106 14.31 17.92 4.86
CA LYS A 106 15.38 16.95 5.11
C LYS A 106 15.50 15.97 3.96
N THR A 107 16.70 15.43 3.82
CA THR A 107 16.96 14.38 2.85
C THR A 107 16.24 13.09 3.22
N ASN A 108 15.87 12.32 2.21
CA ASN A 108 15.27 11.00 2.32
C ASN A 108 15.63 10.17 1.07
N LEU A 109 15.30 8.90 1.05
CA LEU A 109 15.65 8.00 -0.05
C LEU A 109 15.17 8.50 -1.42
N PRO A 110 13.90 8.86 -1.64
CA PRO A 110 13.45 9.33 -2.96
C PRO A 110 14.16 10.61 -3.41
N LYS A 111 14.37 11.59 -2.53
CA LYS A 111 15.15 12.80 -2.86
C LYS A 111 16.59 12.48 -3.29
N GLN A 112 17.24 11.52 -2.62
CA GLN A 112 18.58 11.09 -3.00
C GLN A 112 18.59 10.39 -4.37
N LEU A 113 17.58 9.57 -4.65
CA LEU A 113 17.43 8.92 -5.95
C LEU A 113 17.17 9.93 -7.07
N GLN A 114 16.32 10.94 -6.84
CA GLN A 114 16.13 12.06 -7.78
C GLN A 114 17.45 12.80 -8.07
N ASN A 115 18.25 13.09 -7.04
CA ASN A 115 19.53 13.77 -7.18
C ASN A 115 20.53 13.00 -8.09
N VAL A 116 20.35 11.71 -8.26
CA VAL A 116 21.14 10.89 -9.16
C VAL A 116 20.39 10.47 -10.42
N GLY A 117 19.30 11.14 -10.75
CA GLY A 117 18.58 11.02 -12.01
C GLY A 117 17.56 9.89 -12.09
N TYR A 118 17.05 9.40 -10.96
CA TYR A 118 15.89 8.48 -10.96
C TYR A 118 14.59 9.26 -11.09
N LYS A 119 13.66 8.74 -11.86
CA LYS A 119 12.24 9.07 -11.72
C LYS A 119 11.65 8.31 -10.53
N THR A 120 10.89 9.00 -9.69
CA THR A 120 10.40 8.42 -8.44
C THR A 120 8.87 8.41 -8.39
N ALA A 121 8.29 7.29 -7.95
CA ALA A 121 6.85 7.18 -7.76
C ALA A 121 6.50 6.63 -6.37
N PHE A 122 5.43 7.17 -5.79
CA PHE A 122 4.77 6.63 -4.61
C PHE A 122 3.35 6.22 -4.96
N ILE A 123 3.02 4.95 -4.73
CA ILE A 123 1.71 4.38 -5.03
C ILE A 123 1.18 3.67 -3.78
N GLY A 124 -0.01 4.04 -3.32
CA GLY A 124 -0.69 3.37 -2.22
C GLY A 124 -0.58 4.08 -0.86
N LYS A 125 -0.44 3.31 0.23
CA LYS A 125 -0.52 3.80 1.61
C LYS A 125 0.76 4.52 2.07
N SER A 126 0.59 5.73 2.57
CA SER A 126 1.65 6.59 3.13
C SER A 126 1.80 6.44 4.65
N HIS A 127 0.87 6.96 5.42
CA HIS A 127 0.85 7.00 6.89
C HIS A 127 2.08 7.66 7.56
N ILE A 128 2.72 8.61 6.86
CA ILE A 128 3.96 9.28 7.30
C ILE A 128 4.00 10.78 7.03
N ILE A 129 2.86 11.39 6.71
CA ILE A 129 2.74 12.83 6.50
C ILE A 129 1.50 13.38 7.20
N ASP A 130 1.59 14.60 7.70
CA ASP A 130 0.50 15.47 8.16
C ASP A 130 -0.56 14.76 9.03
N HIS A 131 -0.14 13.98 10.04
CA HIS A 131 -1.04 13.23 10.92
C HIS A 131 -2.06 14.13 11.65
N ASN A 132 -1.72 15.37 11.93
CA ASN A 132 -2.59 16.35 12.56
C ASN A 132 -3.81 16.71 11.69
N VAL A 133 -3.72 16.52 10.37
CA VAL A 133 -4.80 16.81 9.42
C VAL A 133 -5.72 15.61 9.21
N LEU A 134 -5.20 14.37 9.34
CA LEU A 134 -5.92 13.12 9.07
C LEU A 134 -7.25 12.99 9.83
N GLY A 135 -7.35 13.58 11.03
CA GLY A 135 -8.55 13.48 11.86
C GLY A 135 -9.76 14.21 11.28
N SER A 136 -9.54 15.32 10.60
CA SER A 136 -10.56 16.33 10.30
C SER A 136 -10.54 16.87 8.86
N TYR A 137 -9.73 16.32 7.95
CA TYR A 137 -9.66 16.87 6.59
C TYR A 137 -11.00 16.81 5.84
N THR A 138 -11.83 15.79 6.10
CA THR A 138 -13.17 15.65 5.49
C THR A 138 -14.23 16.60 6.07
N GLU A 139 -13.86 17.43 7.03
CA GLU A 139 -14.69 18.51 7.56
C GLU A 139 -14.54 19.83 6.79
N GLY A 140 -13.73 19.83 5.73
CA GLY A 140 -13.43 21.03 4.95
C GLY A 140 -12.30 21.88 5.51
N ASN A 141 -11.53 21.34 6.45
CA ASN A 141 -10.40 22.04 7.06
C ASN A 141 -9.15 22.01 6.15
N ASN A 142 -8.24 22.96 6.34
CA ASN A 142 -6.95 23.03 5.64
C ASN A 142 -7.06 23.01 4.11
N GLY A 143 -8.17 23.54 3.56
CA GLY A 143 -8.44 23.60 2.14
C GLY A 143 -8.80 22.26 1.49
N PHE A 144 -9.21 21.27 2.28
CA PHE A 144 -9.87 20.06 1.80
C PHE A 144 -11.37 20.30 1.60
N MET A 145 -12.01 19.45 0.80
CA MET A 145 -13.46 19.49 0.61
C MET A 145 -14.16 18.56 1.59
N ALA A 146 -15.30 19.04 2.13
CA ALA A 146 -16.07 18.27 3.10
C ALA A 146 -16.88 17.14 2.47
N TYR A 147 -16.97 16.00 3.15
CA TYR A 147 -17.95 14.95 2.92
C TYR A 147 -18.17 14.15 4.21
N SER A 148 -19.38 13.60 4.38
CA SER A 148 -19.70 12.83 5.57
C SER A 148 -19.26 11.38 5.48
N LYS A 149 -19.15 10.74 6.65
CA LYS A 149 -18.79 9.33 6.76
C LYS A 149 -19.72 8.39 5.99
N THR A 150 -21.02 8.76 5.89
CA THR A 150 -22.07 7.97 5.22
C THR A 150 -22.49 8.57 3.88
N ALA A 151 -21.77 9.58 3.37
CA ALA A 151 -22.06 10.15 2.04
C ALA A 151 -21.90 9.08 0.97
N ASP A 152 -22.81 9.05 0.00
CA ASP A 152 -22.73 8.12 -1.12
C ASP A 152 -21.67 8.57 -2.13
N PRO A 153 -20.59 7.79 -2.31
CA PRO A 153 -19.52 8.14 -3.26
C PRO A 153 -19.96 8.17 -4.73
N TYR A 154 -21.11 7.57 -5.07
CA TYR A 154 -21.70 7.65 -6.40
C TYR A 154 -22.40 9.00 -6.66
N THR A 155 -22.63 9.80 -5.64
CA THR A 155 -23.10 11.18 -5.80
C THR A 155 -21.97 12.04 -6.36
N SER A 156 -22.21 12.75 -7.46
CA SER A 156 -21.21 13.53 -8.20
C SER A 156 -20.43 14.50 -7.30
N SER A 157 -21.12 15.31 -6.48
CA SER A 157 -20.46 16.27 -5.57
C SER A 157 -19.59 15.59 -4.50
N VAL A 158 -19.96 14.40 -4.04
CA VAL A 158 -19.17 13.60 -3.09
C VAL A 158 -17.94 13.01 -3.78
N SER A 159 -18.12 12.44 -4.97
CA SER A 159 -17.02 11.93 -5.79
C SER A 159 -16.01 13.04 -6.11
N ASP A 160 -16.48 14.22 -6.49
CA ASP A 160 -15.61 15.37 -6.77
C ASP A 160 -14.81 15.82 -5.54
N ALA A 161 -15.44 15.84 -4.36
CA ALA A 161 -14.77 16.15 -3.11
C ALA A 161 -13.70 15.12 -2.74
N MET A 162 -14.00 13.83 -2.90
CA MET A 162 -13.04 12.74 -2.66
C MET A 162 -11.85 12.82 -3.60
N LYS A 163 -12.09 13.06 -4.89
CA LYS A 163 -11.07 13.23 -5.92
C LYS A 163 -10.17 14.43 -5.63
N PHE A 164 -10.77 15.57 -5.30
CA PHE A 164 -10.03 16.77 -4.92
C PHE A 164 -9.12 16.50 -3.70
N ASN A 165 -9.66 15.85 -2.67
CA ASN A 165 -8.91 15.53 -1.46
C ASN A 165 -7.76 14.55 -1.74
N HIS A 166 -7.99 13.52 -2.55
CA HIS A 166 -6.95 12.60 -3.01
C HIS A 166 -5.82 13.35 -3.73
N ASP A 167 -6.15 14.23 -4.67
CA ASP A 167 -5.16 14.97 -5.46
C ASP A 167 -4.38 15.95 -4.58
N LYS A 168 -5.03 16.56 -3.59
CA LYS A 168 -4.37 17.41 -2.59
C LYS A 168 -3.36 16.64 -1.75
N TRP A 169 -3.74 15.46 -1.24
CA TRP A 169 -2.83 14.56 -0.53
C TRP A 169 -1.67 14.08 -1.41
N SER A 170 -1.96 13.73 -2.65
CA SER A 170 -0.95 13.28 -3.62
C SER A 170 0.07 14.38 -3.90
N ASN A 171 -0.39 15.61 -4.11
CA ASN A 171 0.50 16.76 -4.30
C ASN A 171 1.36 17.03 -3.07
N ARG A 172 0.79 16.90 -1.87
CA ARG A 172 1.56 17.03 -0.63
C ARG A 172 2.67 15.98 -0.53
N MET A 173 2.41 14.73 -0.91
CA MET A 173 3.42 13.67 -0.87
C MET A 173 4.55 13.90 -1.89
N LYS A 174 4.31 14.56 -3.01
CA LYS A 174 5.37 14.91 -3.99
C LYS A 174 6.47 15.79 -3.38
N GLU A 175 6.14 16.65 -2.41
CA GLU A 175 7.13 17.50 -1.74
C GLU A 175 8.21 16.72 -1.00
N PHE A 176 7.96 15.44 -0.73
CA PHE A 176 8.89 14.53 -0.08
C PHE A 176 9.80 13.76 -1.07
N GLY A 177 9.82 14.14 -2.36
CA GLY A 177 10.77 13.62 -3.34
C GLY A 177 10.20 12.56 -4.27
N PHE A 178 8.91 12.62 -4.55
CA PHE A 178 8.26 11.77 -5.52
C PHE A 178 7.74 12.60 -6.70
N ASP A 179 8.17 12.24 -7.94
CA ASP A 179 7.72 12.91 -9.16
C ASP A 179 6.27 12.56 -9.47
N VAL A 180 5.90 11.31 -9.22
CA VAL A 180 4.55 10.78 -9.42
C VAL A 180 4.01 10.25 -8.09
N VAL A 181 2.79 10.64 -7.75
CA VAL A 181 2.02 10.09 -6.62
C VAL A 181 0.62 9.79 -7.11
N ASP A 182 0.21 8.54 -7.07
CA ASP A 182 -1.14 8.12 -7.46
C ASP A 182 -1.65 6.97 -6.60
N ALA A 183 -2.93 6.65 -6.75
CA ALA A 183 -3.62 5.66 -5.92
C ALA A 183 -3.29 5.83 -4.43
N PHE A 184 -3.23 7.08 -3.97
CA PHE A 184 -2.70 7.48 -2.69
C PHE A 184 -3.71 7.27 -1.55
N TYR A 185 -3.23 6.66 -0.48
CA TYR A 185 -3.93 6.53 0.80
C TYR A 185 -3.11 7.25 1.87
N ALA A 186 -3.65 8.33 2.41
CA ALA A 186 -2.93 9.14 3.40
C ALA A 186 -2.53 8.34 4.65
N ALA A 187 -3.39 7.40 5.06
CA ALA A 187 -3.15 6.46 6.15
C ALA A 187 -3.92 5.15 5.94
N ASN A 188 -4.49 4.55 7.00
CA ASN A 188 -5.33 3.35 6.91
C ASN A 188 -6.63 3.65 6.15
N LEU A 189 -7.31 2.61 5.67
CA LEU A 189 -8.56 2.74 4.90
C LEU A 189 -9.63 3.56 5.64
N ARG A 190 -9.78 3.32 6.95
CA ARG A 190 -10.73 4.09 7.80
C ARG A 190 -10.44 5.59 7.83
N GLU A 191 -9.19 6.00 7.54
CA GLU A 191 -8.80 7.42 7.50
C GLU A 191 -9.24 8.12 6.21
N LEU A 192 -9.83 7.40 5.26
CA LEU A 192 -10.60 7.99 4.15
C LEU A 192 -11.90 8.60 4.63
N LYS A 193 -12.32 8.33 5.89
CA LYS A 193 -13.48 8.91 6.58
C LYS A 193 -14.81 8.71 5.87
N ASN A 194 -14.90 7.65 5.06
CA ASN A 194 -16.16 7.22 4.43
C ASN A 194 -16.27 5.70 4.51
N ASP A 195 -17.44 5.20 4.92
CA ASP A 195 -17.65 3.78 5.17
C ASP A 195 -17.57 2.93 3.89
N ALA A 196 -17.99 3.47 2.75
CA ALA A 196 -17.91 2.76 1.47
C ALA A 196 -16.47 2.63 0.95
N LEU A 197 -15.59 3.56 1.32
CA LEU A 197 -14.18 3.52 0.92
C LEU A 197 -13.30 2.68 1.84
N ASN A 198 -13.85 2.12 2.93
CA ASN A 198 -13.10 1.32 3.89
C ASN A 198 -12.91 -0.12 3.39
N ILE A 199 -12.41 -0.26 2.17
CA ILE A 199 -12.18 -1.52 1.46
C ILE A 199 -10.83 -1.50 0.75
N HIS A 200 -10.28 -2.69 0.48
CA HIS A 200 -9.06 -2.81 -0.31
C HIS A 200 -9.36 -2.81 -1.81
N ASN A 201 -8.46 -2.24 -2.58
CA ASN A 201 -8.50 -2.26 -4.03
C ASN A 201 -7.07 -2.42 -4.58
N VAL A 202 -6.67 -3.66 -4.82
CA VAL A 202 -5.34 -4.01 -5.33
C VAL A 202 -5.20 -3.60 -6.78
N GLU A 203 -6.25 -3.78 -7.60
CA GLU A 203 -6.26 -3.45 -9.02
C GLU A 203 -5.96 -1.96 -9.25
N TYR A 204 -6.58 -1.09 -8.46
CA TYR A 204 -6.40 0.36 -8.58
C TYR A 204 -4.95 0.79 -8.33
N LYS A 205 -4.34 0.29 -7.26
CA LYS A 205 -2.93 0.57 -6.95
C LYS A 205 -2.00 -0.06 -7.99
N ASN A 206 -2.28 -1.30 -8.37
CA ASN A 206 -1.50 -2.01 -9.38
C ASN A 206 -1.50 -1.26 -10.72
N LYS A 207 -2.69 -0.80 -11.18
CA LYS A 207 -2.77 -0.01 -12.41
C LYS A 207 -1.92 1.23 -12.36
N ALA A 208 -1.91 1.97 -11.25
CA ALA A 208 -1.06 3.14 -11.10
C ALA A 208 0.44 2.80 -11.20
N VAL A 209 0.86 1.63 -10.70
CA VAL A 209 2.25 1.14 -10.89
C VAL A 209 2.53 0.85 -12.36
N LEU A 210 1.62 0.16 -13.06
CA LEU A 210 1.80 -0.15 -14.48
C LEU A 210 1.84 1.12 -15.33
N ASP A 211 0.95 2.06 -15.08
CA ASP A 211 0.91 3.35 -15.78
C ASP A 211 2.19 4.16 -15.55
N PHE A 212 2.76 4.11 -14.34
CA PHE A 212 4.05 4.72 -14.06
C PHE A 212 5.18 4.07 -14.87
N ILE A 213 5.26 2.73 -14.90
CA ILE A 213 6.29 1.99 -15.65
C ILE A 213 6.15 2.28 -17.16
N ASP A 214 4.93 2.34 -17.68
CA ASP A 214 4.65 2.70 -19.09
C ASP A 214 5.21 4.08 -19.47
N ASN A 215 5.13 5.05 -18.54
CA ASN A 215 5.50 6.44 -18.77
C ASN A 215 6.90 6.81 -18.23
N ALA A 216 7.64 5.85 -17.67
CA ALA A 216 8.97 6.13 -17.11
C ALA A 216 10.02 6.51 -18.17
N GLY A 217 9.81 6.13 -19.45
CA GLY A 217 10.79 6.37 -20.52
C GLY A 217 12.07 5.52 -20.30
N ASP A 218 13.23 6.07 -20.69
CA ASP A 218 14.52 5.37 -20.59
C ASP A 218 15.28 5.68 -19.29
N ASP A 219 14.82 6.63 -18.50
CA ASP A 219 15.43 6.96 -17.23
C ASP A 219 15.30 5.82 -16.22
N PRO A 220 16.28 5.62 -15.33
CA PRO A 220 16.13 4.71 -14.22
C PRO A 220 15.00 5.20 -13.30
N PHE A 221 14.24 4.29 -12.74
CA PHE A 221 13.13 4.66 -11.87
C PHE A 221 13.14 3.91 -10.54
N PHE A 222 12.52 4.55 -9.57
CA PHE A 222 12.17 3.97 -8.27
C PHE A 222 10.67 4.08 -8.06
N VAL A 223 9.99 2.97 -7.86
CA VAL A 223 8.59 2.95 -7.43
C VAL A 223 8.45 2.34 -6.05
N TYR A 224 7.83 3.08 -5.15
CA TYR A 224 7.41 2.63 -3.82
C TYR A 224 5.95 2.21 -3.91
N TYR A 225 5.72 0.90 -4.13
CA TYR A 225 4.41 0.29 -4.21
C TYR A 225 3.99 -0.19 -2.83
N SER A 226 3.12 0.55 -2.20
CA SER A 226 2.68 0.36 -0.82
C SER A 226 1.24 -0.15 -0.77
N GLU A 227 1.08 -1.45 -0.57
CA GLU A 227 -0.23 -2.06 -0.43
C GLU A 227 -0.89 -1.73 0.90
N THR A 228 -2.23 -1.89 0.95
CA THR A 228 -3.05 -1.74 2.16
C THR A 228 -3.41 -3.09 2.77
N ILE A 229 -3.22 -4.19 2.04
CA ILE A 229 -3.48 -5.55 2.51
C ILE A 229 -2.29 -6.09 3.31
N PRO A 230 -2.56 -6.95 4.31
CA PRO A 230 -3.85 -7.37 4.87
C PRO A 230 -4.32 -6.55 6.09
N HIS A 231 -3.91 -5.27 6.23
CA HIS A 231 -4.33 -4.40 7.32
C HIS A 231 -5.86 -4.39 7.48
N GLY A 232 -6.36 -4.11 8.67
CA GLY A 232 -7.81 -4.05 8.91
C GLY A 232 -8.55 -2.87 8.25
N PRO A 233 -9.79 -3.09 7.77
CA PRO A 233 -10.55 -4.33 7.82
C PRO A 233 -9.88 -5.41 6.94
N SER A 234 -9.56 -6.55 7.55
CA SER A 234 -8.75 -7.55 6.83
C SER A 234 -9.51 -8.13 5.62
N PRO A 235 -8.83 -8.34 4.49
CA PRO A 235 -9.47 -8.77 3.24
C PRO A 235 -10.09 -10.17 3.32
N TYR A 236 -9.77 -10.94 4.36
CA TYR A 236 -10.32 -12.27 4.64
C TYR A 236 -11.43 -12.26 5.70
N TRP A 237 -11.81 -11.11 6.23
CA TRP A 237 -12.98 -11.04 7.10
C TRP A 237 -14.26 -11.13 6.28
N THR A 238 -15.21 -11.92 6.79
CA THR A 238 -16.50 -12.10 6.12
C THR A 238 -17.64 -11.44 6.87
N ARG A 239 -18.61 -10.96 6.11
CA ARG A 239 -19.92 -10.53 6.59
C ARG A 239 -20.96 -11.17 5.68
N ASN A 240 -21.90 -11.95 6.25
CA ASN A 240 -22.88 -12.72 5.49
C ASN A 240 -22.26 -13.64 4.43
N GLY A 241 -21.06 -14.15 4.69
CA GLY A 241 -20.33 -15.03 3.78
C GLY A 241 -19.49 -14.31 2.72
N GLU A 242 -19.53 -12.99 2.63
CA GLU A 242 -18.77 -12.19 1.66
C GLU A 242 -17.50 -11.58 2.28
N TYR A 243 -16.40 -11.58 1.56
CA TYR A 243 -15.16 -10.86 1.90
C TYR A 243 -15.35 -9.37 1.64
N TYR A 244 -16.18 -8.70 2.44
CA TYR A 244 -16.73 -7.37 2.23
C TYR A 244 -15.68 -6.25 2.08
N ALA A 245 -14.48 -6.44 2.60
CA ALA A 245 -13.38 -5.49 2.47
C ALA A 245 -12.28 -5.98 1.50
N GLY A 246 -12.47 -7.13 0.89
CA GLY A 246 -11.54 -7.79 -0.02
C GLY A 246 -12.17 -8.10 -1.38
N LEU A 247 -12.13 -9.39 -1.75
CA LEU A 247 -12.52 -9.84 -3.10
C LEU A 247 -14.01 -9.71 -3.44
N ASP A 248 -14.88 -9.48 -2.46
CA ASP A 248 -16.31 -9.21 -2.71
C ASP A 248 -16.67 -7.73 -2.59
N ALA A 249 -15.69 -6.86 -2.36
CA ALA A 249 -15.89 -5.42 -2.31
C ALA A 249 -16.10 -4.83 -3.72
N ASP A 250 -16.66 -3.62 -3.77
CA ASP A 250 -16.84 -2.91 -5.04
C ASP A 250 -15.49 -2.49 -5.64
N VAL A 251 -15.18 -3.01 -6.82
CA VAL A 251 -13.92 -2.74 -7.54
C VAL A 251 -13.78 -1.28 -7.98
N ASN A 252 -14.88 -0.55 -8.10
CA ASN A 252 -14.85 0.87 -8.46
C ASN A 252 -14.57 1.80 -7.27
N MET A 253 -14.65 1.31 -6.02
CA MET A 253 -14.35 2.11 -4.84
C MET A 253 -12.85 2.22 -4.63
N THR A 254 -12.35 3.45 -4.64
CA THR A 254 -10.92 3.77 -4.53
C THR A 254 -10.69 4.88 -3.52
N SER A 255 -9.41 5.17 -3.18
CA SER A 255 -9.07 6.34 -2.36
C SER A 255 -9.43 7.67 -3.03
N LYS A 256 -9.73 7.63 -4.33
CA LYS A 256 -10.17 8.78 -5.15
C LYS A 256 -11.69 8.87 -5.27
N GLY A 257 -12.42 8.07 -4.51
CA GLY A 257 -13.88 7.87 -4.65
C GLY A 257 -14.19 6.80 -5.69
N VAL A 258 -15.33 6.94 -6.35
CA VAL A 258 -15.74 6.02 -7.42
C VAL A 258 -14.92 6.27 -8.68
N LEU A 259 -14.26 5.22 -9.15
CA LEU A 259 -13.45 5.27 -10.35
C LEU A 259 -13.61 3.98 -11.17
N THR A 260 -14.27 4.08 -12.32
CA THR A 260 -14.38 2.96 -13.26
C THR A 260 -13.15 2.92 -14.15
N GLN A 261 -12.39 1.84 -14.07
CA GLN A 261 -11.19 1.62 -14.88
C GLN A 261 -11.21 0.21 -15.48
N ASP A 262 -10.45 0.02 -16.54
CA ASP A 262 -10.21 -1.30 -17.11
C ASP A 262 -9.09 -2.01 -16.36
N TYR A 263 -9.42 -3.16 -15.77
CA TYR A 263 -8.51 -4.05 -15.07
C TYR A 263 -8.43 -5.43 -15.75
N SER A 264 -8.79 -5.53 -17.02
CA SER A 264 -8.84 -6.79 -17.78
C SER A 264 -7.50 -7.51 -17.90
N TYR A 265 -6.40 -6.83 -17.58
CA TYR A 265 -5.06 -7.41 -17.48
C TYR A 265 -4.86 -8.30 -16.23
N LEU A 266 -5.78 -8.25 -15.27
CA LEU A 266 -5.84 -9.14 -14.12
C LEU A 266 -7.03 -10.08 -14.24
N PRO A 267 -6.97 -11.28 -13.64
CA PRO A 267 -8.16 -12.10 -13.43
C PRO A 267 -9.21 -11.35 -12.62
N THR A 268 -10.48 -11.62 -12.89
CA THR A 268 -11.56 -11.07 -12.06
C THR A 268 -11.48 -11.63 -10.65
N ARG A 269 -12.03 -10.90 -9.67
CA ARG A 269 -12.04 -11.33 -8.26
C ARG A 269 -12.72 -12.68 -8.07
N ASP A 270 -13.78 -12.98 -8.86
CA ASP A 270 -14.44 -14.30 -8.84
C ASP A 270 -13.55 -15.39 -9.44
N GLN A 271 -12.81 -15.10 -10.50
CA GLN A 271 -11.82 -16.05 -11.03
C GLN A 271 -10.75 -16.39 -9.99
N ILE A 272 -10.25 -15.40 -9.25
CA ILE A 272 -9.25 -15.61 -8.19
C ILE A 272 -9.82 -16.48 -7.06
N LYS A 273 -11.04 -16.21 -6.60
CA LYS A 273 -11.71 -17.06 -5.58
C LYS A 273 -11.89 -18.49 -6.07
N ASN A 274 -12.34 -18.67 -7.30
CA ASN A 274 -12.56 -19.98 -7.92
C ASN A 274 -11.24 -20.74 -8.12
N GLU A 275 -10.16 -20.04 -8.49
CA GLU A 275 -8.83 -20.63 -8.61
C GLU A 275 -8.40 -21.27 -7.28
N ILE A 276 -8.48 -20.53 -6.17
CA ILE A 276 -8.09 -21.04 -4.86
C ILE A 276 -9.00 -22.17 -4.39
N ASN A 277 -10.32 -22.06 -4.58
CA ASN A 277 -11.28 -23.10 -4.23
C ASN A 277 -11.05 -24.39 -5.04
N GLY A 278 -10.52 -24.29 -6.24
CA GLY A 278 -10.21 -25.44 -7.10
C GLY A 278 -8.92 -26.18 -6.73
N ILE A 279 -8.07 -25.64 -5.87
CA ILE A 279 -6.78 -26.24 -5.52
C ILE A 279 -6.90 -26.98 -4.16
N SER A 280 -6.76 -28.29 -4.20
CA SER A 280 -6.82 -29.12 -2.98
C SER A 280 -5.79 -28.68 -1.94
N GLY A 281 -6.21 -28.58 -0.68
CA GLY A 281 -5.37 -28.22 0.45
C GLY A 281 -5.10 -26.72 0.63
N LYS A 282 -5.61 -25.85 -0.28
CA LYS A 282 -5.52 -24.40 -0.10
C LYS A 282 -6.68 -23.87 0.75
N ASP A 283 -6.42 -22.81 1.49
CA ASP A 283 -7.42 -22.18 2.34
C ASP A 283 -8.04 -20.98 1.58
N PRO A 284 -9.36 -20.99 1.31
CA PRO A 284 -10.06 -19.91 0.62
C PRO A 284 -9.87 -18.54 1.26
N ARG A 285 -9.64 -18.49 2.58
CA ARG A 285 -9.38 -17.24 3.30
C ARG A 285 -8.10 -16.55 2.84
N HIS A 286 -7.19 -17.26 2.18
CA HIS A 286 -5.96 -16.73 1.63
C HIS A 286 -6.04 -16.32 0.15
N ALA A 287 -7.24 -16.31 -0.46
CA ALA A 287 -7.42 -15.87 -1.84
C ALA A 287 -6.92 -14.43 -2.09
N TRP A 288 -6.93 -13.56 -1.07
CA TRP A 288 -6.35 -12.22 -1.15
C TRP A 288 -4.84 -12.22 -1.45
N LEU A 289 -4.10 -13.26 -1.03
CA LEU A 289 -2.68 -13.41 -1.39
C LEU A 289 -2.51 -13.76 -2.86
N ARG A 290 -3.40 -14.58 -3.41
CA ARG A 290 -3.40 -14.85 -4.85
C ARG A 290 -3.77 -13.61 -5.65
N TRP A 291 -4.70 -12.79 -5.16
CA TRP A 291 -5.02 -11.49 -5.73
C TRP A 291 -3.77 -10.61 -5.82
N PHE A 292 -3.03 -10.51 -4.74
CA PHE A 292 -1.78 -9.77 -4.71
C PHE A 292 -0.68 -10.41 -5.58
N ASP A 293 -0.59 -11.72 -5.61
CA ASP A 293 0.36 -12.48 -6.44
C ASP A 293 0.15 -12.18 -7.93
N HIS A 294 -1.10 -12.12 -8.39
CA HIS A 294 -1.44 -11.67 -9.75
C HIS A 294 -1.00 -10.22 -10.00
N ALA A 295 -1.19 -9.33 -9.05
CA ALA A 295 -0.75 -7.94 -9.16
C ALA A 295 0.78 -7.82 -9.28
N VAL A 296 1.53 -8.61 -8.51
CA VAL A 296 3.00 -8.71 -8.65
C VAL A 296 3.36 -9.24 -10.04
N GLY A 297 2.63 -10.24 -10.53
CA GLY A 297 2.80 -10.79 -11.88
C GLY A 297 2.62 -9.74 -12.96
N ALA A 298 1.59 -8.93 -12.86
CA ALA A 298 1.34 -7.85 -13.82
C ALA A 298 2.50 -6.83 -13.86
N VAL A 299 3.12 -6.53 -12.70
CA VAL A 299 4.32 -5.67 -12.66
C VAL A 299 5.50 -6.33 -13.37
N VAL A 300 5.76 -7.60 -13.12
CA VAL A 300 6.83 -8.37 -13.78
C VAL A 300 6.61 -8.42 -15.29
N ASP A 301 5.38 -8.69 -15.72
CA ASP A 301 5.02 -8.75 -17.13
C ASP A 301 5.16 -7.39 -17.81
N LYS A 302 4.77 -6.31 -17.14
CA LYS A 302 4.97 -4.95 -17.64
C LYS A 302 6.45 -4.60 -17.80
N LEU A 303 7.29 -4.96 -16.84
CA LEU A 303 8.74 -4.77 -16.94
C LEU A 303 9.34 -5.57 -18.11
N ARG A 304 8.85 -6.79 -18.34
CA ARG A 304 9.27 -7.64 -19.46
C ARG A 304 8.83 -7.04 -20.79
N GLU A 305 7.56 -6.60 -20.90
CA GLU A 305 7.02 -5.91 -22.08
C GLU A 305 7.85 -4.68 -22.47
N LYS A 306 8.31 -3.93 -21.47
CA LYS A 306 9.15 -2.74 -21.66
C LYS A 306 10.65 -3.05 -21.85
N GLY A 307 11.07 -4.31 -21.85
CA GLY A 307 12.47 -4.68 -21.93
C GLY A 307 13.31 -4.22 -20.74
N LYS A 308 12.71 -4.04 -19.58
CA LYS A 308 13.35 -3.48 -18.37
C LYS A 308 13.60 -4.52 -17.29
N LEU A 309 13.02 -5.72 -17.40
CA LEU A 309 13.05 -6.72 -16.33
C LEU A 309 14.47 -7.10 -15.90
N ASP A 310 15.39 -7.30 -16.85
CA ASP A 310 16.78 -7.71 -16.57
C ASP A 310 17.63 -6.61 -15.91
N ASN A 311 17.12 -5.37 -15.88
CA ASN A 311 17.78 -4.23 -15.22
C ASN A 311 16.89 -3.63 -14.12
N THR A 312 16.09 -4.47 -13.46
CA THR A 312 15.17 -4.04 -12.37
C THR A 312 15.40 -4.87 -11.12
#